data_a93c7121fa250fd148d93c3f8a523410
#
_entry.id   a93c7121fa250fd148d93c3f8a523410
#
_cell.length_a   1.000
_cell.length_b   1.000
_cell.length_c   1.000
_cell.angle_alpha   90.00
_cell.angle_beta   90.00
_cell.angle_gamma   90.00
#
_symmetry.space_group_name_H-M   'P 1'
#
loop_
_entity.id
_entity.type
_entity.pdbx_description
1 polymer ?
#
loop_
_entity_poly.entity_id
_entity_poly.type
_entity_poly.pdbx_seq_one_letter_code
_entity_poly.pdbx_strand_id
1 'polypeptide(L)'
;LQGLELNYSSLSAVVTVGLVISLVVASALYPAHMAGKICTPGIERRWKPPVPDGHDLRMRLPFTLASIEADRMAAFQAEFWGAHREQSIGAGFYIDALRVGRKDGGLRLDANVWLAPFDQGVVQNTTLSIRPGDNPPYCNIDVHLRLVSGDWDTWQRVARTFLDDLRKQFLVWRTLSDSDRRGYAGAVSYTHLRAPE
;
A
#
# COMPACT_ATOMS: atom_id res chain seq x y z
N LEU A 1 10.64 59.82 -45.36
CA LEU A 1 10.53 58.80 -44.32
C LEU A 1 10.29 59.52 -43.01
N GLN A 2 9.03 59.69 -42.59
CA GLN A 2 8.67 60.24 -41.29
C GLN A 2 8.91 59.15 -40.22
N GLY A 3 9.88 59.42 -39.32
CA GLY A 3 10.13 58.58 -38.17
C GLY A 3 8.92 58.67 -37.26
N LEU A 4 8.27 57.51 -37.03
CA LEU A 4 7.28 57.33 -35.96
C LEU A 4 8.02 57.41 -34.64
N GLU A 5 8.01 58.60 -34.01
CA GLU A 5 8.45 58.72 -32.61
C GLU A 5 7.38 58.07 -31.71
N LEU A 6 7.66 56.82 -31.34
CA LEU A 6 6.86 56.12 -30.36
C LEU A 6 7.17 56.70 -28.95
N ASN A 7 6.37 57.66 -28.53
CA ASN A 7 6.46 58.29 -27.21
C ASN A 7 5.90 57.30 -26.16
N TYR A 8 6.75 56.32 -25.75
CA TYR A 8 6.40 55.40 -24.66
C TYR A 8 6.53 56.13 -23.33
N SER A 9 5.42 56.42 -22.70
CA SER A 9 5.41 56.83 -21.31
C SER A 9 5.94 55.67 -20.43
N SER A 10 6.90 55.94 -19.56
CA SER A 10 7.43 54.94 -18.61
C SER A 10 6.31 54.31 -17.78
N LEU A 11 5.29 55.04 -17.47
CA LEU A 11 4.07 54.54 -16.79
C LEU A 11 3.36 53.46 -17.62
N SER A 12 3.19 53.68 -18.93
CA SER A 12 2.58 52.72 -19.84
C SER A 12 3.38 51.40 -19.92
N ALA A 13 4.71 51.51 -19.96
CA ALA A 13 5.57 50.34 -19.96
C ALA A 13 5.44 49.52 -18.66
N VAL A 14 5.42 50.19 -17.50
CA VAL A 14 5.22 49.48 -16.18
C VAL A 14 3.85 48.83 -16.08
N VAL A 15 2.77 49.49 -16.52
CA VAL A 15 1.43 48.93 -16.52
C VAL A 15 1.35 47.70 -17.44
N THR A 16 1.94 47.79 -18.65
CA THR A 16 1.93 46.68 -19.60
C THR A 16 2.70 45.47 -19.05
N VAL A 17 3.87 45.68 -18.48
CA VAL A 17 4.67 44.59 -17.86
C VAL A 17 3.91 43.98 -16.68
N GLY A 18 3.30 44.79 -15.81
CA GLY A 18 2.48 44.30 -14.70
C GLY A 18 1.30 43.46 -15.18
N LEU A 19 0.61 43.90 -16.23
CA LEU A 19 -0.52 43.18 -16.80
C LEU A 19 -0.09 41.85 -17.44
N VAL A 20 1.01 41.82 -18.16
CA VAL A 20 1.58 40.59 -18.76
C VAL A 20 1.99 39.60 -17.67
N ILE A 21 2.68 40.04 -16.63
CA ILE A 21 3.09 39.18 -15.51
C ILE A 21 1.84 38.59 -14.83
N SER A 22 0.82 39.43 -14.57
CA SER A 22 -0.42 38.97 -13.94
C SER A 22 -1.14 37.93 -14.80
N LEU A 23 -1.19 38.14 -16.11
CA LEU A 23 -1.79 37.18 -17.04
C LEU A 23 -1.05 35.85 -17.11
N VAL A 24 0.29 35.89 -17.12
CA VAL A 24 1.13 34.68 -17.13
C VAL A 24 0.96 33.91 -15.81
N VAL A 25 0.98 34.60 -14.67
CA VAL A 25 0.74 33.95 -13.37
C VAL A 25 -0.66 33.32 -13.30
N ALA A 26 -1.69 34.06 -13.72
CA ALA A 26 -3.07 33.53 -13.74
C ALA A 26 -3.21 32.34 -14.68
N SER A 27 -2.59 32.36 -15.86
CA SER A 27 -2.63 31.24 -16.81
C SER A 27 -1.85 30.01 -16.33
N ALA A 28 -0.80 30.19 -15.52
CA ALA A 28 -0.01 29.11 -14.94
C ALA A 28 -0.67 28.49 -13.68
N LEU A 29 -1.38 29.29 -12.87
CA LEU A 29 -2.02 28.84 -11.63
C LEU A 29 -3.11 27.81 -11.88
N TYR A 30 -3.92 27.97 -12.93
CA TYR A 30 -5.01 27.05 -13.22
C TYR A 30 -4.50 25.64 -13.59
N PRO A 31 -3.58 25.46 -14.58
CA PRO A 31 -3.04 24.13 -14.87
C PRO A 31 -2.22 23.55 -13.72
N ALA A 32 -1.48 24.39 -12.97
CA ALA A 32 -0.74 23.92 -11.77
C ALA A 32 -1.70 23.39 -10.69
N HIS A 33 -2.82 24.07 -10.43
CA HIS A 33 -3.85 23.63 -9.49
C HIS A 33 -4.55 22.35 -9.96
N MET A 34 -4.87 22.24 -11.24
CA MET A 34 -5.46 21.03 -11.83
C MET A 34 -4.48 19.87 -11.83
N ALA A 35 -3.20 20.11 -12.19
CA ALA A 35 -2.17 19.11 -12.11
C ALA A 35 -1.99 18.58 -10.67
N GLY A 36 -2.00 19.47 -9.66
CA GLY A 36 -2.00 19.09 -8.25
C GLY A 36 -3.19 18.21 -7.86
N LYS A 37 -4.37 18.43 -8.41
CA LYS A 37 -5.55 17.58 -8.18
C LYS A 37 -5.50 16.23 -8.92
N ILE A 38 -4.88 16.19 -10.09
CA ILE A 38 -4.79 14.98 -10.92
C ILE A 38 -3.56 14.14 -10.52
N CYS A 39 -2.43 14.79 -10.19
CA CYS A 39 -1.19 14.14 -9.79
C CYS A 39 -1.19 13.70 -8.31
N THR A 40 -2.15 14.13 -7.50
CA THR A 40 -2.52 13.43 -6.28
C THR A 40 -3.68 12.47 -6.59
N PRO A 41 -3.43 11.30 -7.19
CA PRO A 41 -4.43 10.26 -7.17
C PRO A 41 -4.69 10.04 -5.69
N GLY A 42 -5.92 9.79 -5.28
CA GLY A 42 -6.36 9.67 -3.90
C GLY A 42 -5.64 8.63 -3.02
N ILE A 43 -4.35 8.42 -3.27
CA ILE A 43 -3.36 7.69 -2.48
C ILE A 43 -3.19 8.36 -1.11
N GLU A 44 -3.39 9.66 -1.01
CA GLU A 44 -3.49 10.39 0.26
C GLU A 44 -4.92 10.50 0.84
N ARG A 45 -5.87 9.75 0.40
CA ARG A 45 -6.95 9.40 1.31
C ARG A 45 -6.26 8.68 2.46
N ARG A 46 -6.02 9.45 3.51
CA ARG A 46 -5.29 9.04 4.70
C ARG A 46 -5.77 7.66 5.08
N TRP A 47 -4.97 6.66 4.71
CA TRP A 47 -5.15 5.30 5.12
C TRP A 47 -5.14 5.34 6.64
N LYS A 48 -6.30 5.13 7.22
CA LYS A 48 -6.44 5.03 8.66
C LYS A 48 -6.90 3.62 8.95
N PRO A 49 -6.01 2.74 9.40
CA PRO A 49 -6.43 1.47 9.96
C PRO A 49 -7.48 1.73 11.05
N PRO A 50 -8.50 0.88 11.17
CA PRO A 50 -9.48 0.98 12.25
C PRO A 50 -8.78 0.85 13.60
N VAL A 51 -9.42 1.35 14.64
CA VAL A 51 -8.97 1.12 16.01
C VAL A 51 -9.23 -0.35 16.34
N PRO A 52 -8.26 -1.07 16.96
CA PRO A 52 -8.49 -2.43 17.41
C PRO A 52 -9.68 -2.53 18.37
N ASP A 53 -10.44 -3.61 18.25
CA ASP A 53 -11.47 -3.99 19.20
C ASP A 53 -10.87 -5.03 20.17
N GLY A 54 -10.52 -4.58 21.38
CA GLY A 54 -9.74 -5.38 22.32
C GLY A 54 -8.40 -5.81 21.70
N HIS A 55 -8.18 -7.11 21.62
CA HIS A 55 -6.96 -7.70 21.05
C HIS A 55 -7.07 -8.04 19.55
N ASP A 56 -8.17 -7.69 18.90
CA ASP A 56 -8.44 -7.99 17.50
C ASP A 56 -8.50 -6.71 16.65
N LEU A 57 -7.86 -6.74 15.48
CA LEU A 57 -8.00 -5.72 14.46
C LEU A 57 -8.39 -6.39 13.15
N ARG A 58 -9.56 -6.04 12.62
CA ARG A 58 -10.07 -6.57 11.37
C ARG A 58 -10.30 -5.44 10.40
N MET A 59 -9.85 -5.63 9.17
CA MET A 59 -10.07 -4.64 8.13
C MET A 59 -10.07 -5.26 6.74
N ARG A 60 -10.79 -4.61 5.85
CA ARG A 60 -10.69 -4.86 4.41
C ARG A 60 -9.68 -3.90 3.82
N LEU A 61 -8.72 -4.45 3.08
CA LEU A 61 -7.78 -3.62 2.35
C LEU A 61 -8.50 -2.92 1.18
N PRO A 62 -8.17 -1.66 0.87
CA PRO A 62 -8.80 -0.92 -0.22
C PRO A 62 -8.25 -1.32 -1.59
N PHE A 63 -8.05 -2.63 -1.78
CA PHE A 63 -7.58 -3.22 -3.02
C PHE A 63 -8.57 -4.27 -3.49
N THR A 64 -8.86 -4.23 -4.77
CA THR A 64 -9.56 -5.31 -5.47
C THR A 64 -8.57 -6.04 -6.36
N LEU A 65 -8.68 -7.34 -6.40
CA LEU A 65 -7.82 -8.23 -7.16
C LEU A 65 -8.67 -9.05 -8.11
N ALA A 66 -8.24 -9.20 -9.37
CA ALA A 66 -8.91 -10.12 -10.28
C ALA A 66 -8.78 -11.56 -9.77
N SER A 67 -9.85 -12.36 -9.83
CA SER A 67 -9.85 -13.74 -9.29
C SER A 67 -8.75 -14.61 -9.92
N ILE A 68 -8.42 -14.37 -11.20
CA ILE A 68 -7.34 -15.08 -11.90
C ILE A 68 -5.94 -14.77 -11.32
N GLU A 69 -5.79 -13.66 -10.61
CA GLU A 69 -4.53 -13.25 -9.99
C GLU A 69 -4.43 -13.64 -8.51
N ALA A 70 -5.52 -14.18 -7.92
CA ALA A 70 -5.57 -14.44 -6.49
C ALA A 70 -4.47 -15.40 -6.00
N ASP A 71 -4.27 -16.52 -6.72
CA ASP A 71 -3.22 -17.50 -6.40
C ASP A 71 -1.80 -16.89 -6.52
N ARG A 72 -1.58 -16.09 -7.56
CA ARG A 72 -0.29 -15.43 -7.80
C ARG A 72 0.03 -14.39 -6.74
N MET A 73 -0.97 -13.60 -6.34
CA MET A 73 -0.83 -12.63 -5.27
C MET A 73 -0.56 -13.30 -3.92
N ALA A 74 -1.24 -14.41 -3.64
CA ALA A 74 -1.00 -15.20 -2.43
C ALA A 74 0.45 -15.75 -2.41
N ALA A 75 0.94 -16.23 -3.56
CA ALA A 75 2.33 -16.70 -3.70
C ALA A 75 3.34 -15.58 -3.47
N PHE A 76 3.13 -14.43 -4.10
CA PHE A 76 3.97 -13.25 -3.92
C PHE A 76 4.03 -12.82 -2.44
N GLN A 77 2.87 -12.77 -1.77
CA GLN A 77 2.80 -12.40 -0.36
C GLN A 77 3.46 -13.46 0.54
N ALA A 78 3.31 -14.74 0.22
CA ALA A 78 3.95 -15.84 0.95
C ALA A 78 5.47 -15.80 0.80
N GLU A 79 6.00 -15.48 -0.38
CA GLU A 79 7.43 -15.29 -0.62
C GLU A 79 7.97 -14.10 0.18
N PHE A 80 7.27 -12.96 0.13
CA PHE A 80 7.64 -11.79 0.92
C PHE A 80 7.68 -12.11 2.43
N TRP A 81 6.66 -12.78 2.96
CA TRP A 81 6.65 -13.20 4.35
C TRP A 81 7.72 -14.26 4.65
N GLY A 82 7.96 -15.16 3.70
CA GLY A 82 9.01 -16.19 3.81
C GLY A 82 10.42 -15.61 3.87
N ALA A 83 10.65 -14.45 3.26
CA ALA A 83 11.93 -13.74 3.33
C ALA A 83 12.17 -13.07 4.71
N HIS A 84 11.14 -12.93 5.53
CA HIS A 84 11.22 -12.32 6.87
C HIS A 84 11.16 -13.37 7.99
N ARG A 85 11.75 -14.55 7.79
CA ARG A 85 11.77 -15.63 8.80
C ARG A 85 12.78 -15.44 9.91
N GLU A 86 13.74 -14.57 9.71
CA GLU A 86 14.79 -14.31 10.70
C GLU A 86 14.78 -12.84 11.10
N GLN A 87 15.12 -12.62 12.36
CA GLN A 87 15.31 -11.27 12.88
C GLN A 87 16.52 -10.64 12.19
N SER A 88 16.31 -9.59 11.40
CA SER A 88 17.38 -8.83 10.76
C SER A 88 17.42 -7.39 11.25
N ILE A 89 18.62 -6.80 11.22
CA ILE A 89 18.83 -5.41 11.63
C ILE A 89 18.03 -4.50 10.68
N GLY A 90 17.16 -3.67 11.26
CA GLY A 90 16.31 -2.74 10.50
C GLY A 90 15.00 -3.33 10.00
N ALA A 91 14.74 -4.62 10.23
CA ALA A 91 13.43 -5.21 9.92
C ALA A 91 12.35 -4.71 10.89
N GLY A 92 11.21 -4.32 10.36
CA GLY A 92 10.04 -3.90 11.16
C GLY A 92 9.29 -5.08 11.80
N PHE A 93 9.51 -6.30 11.31
CA PHE A 93 8.90 -7.53 11.80
C PHE A 93 9.69 -8.76 11.33
N TYR A 94 9.47 -9.90 11.99
CA TYR A 94 9.85 -11.21 11.45
C TYR A 94 8.72 -12.23 11.68
N ILE A 95 8.76 -13.33 10.93
CA ILE A 95 7.70 -14.35 10.90
C ILE A 95 8.26 -15.67 11.41
N ASP A 96 7.67 -16.17 12.48
CA ASP A 96 8.04 -17.45 13.08
C ASP A 96 7.38 -18.63 12.34
N ALA A 97 6.08 -18.52 12.06
CA ALA A 97 5.32 -19.56 11.36
C ALA A 97 4.47 -18.96 10.24
N LEU A 98 4.51 -19.59 9.06
CA LEU A 98 3.69 -19.25 7.92
C LEU A 98 2.97 -20.48 7.42
N ARG A 99 1.64 -20.36 7.25
CA ARG A 99 0.79 -21.38 6.66
C ARG A 99 -0.01 -20.75 5.51
N VAL A 100 -0.02 -21.43 4.38
CA VAL A 100 -0.81 -21.02 3.22
C VAL A 100 -1.80 -22.14 2.93
N GLY A 101 -3.07 -21.81 2.76
CA GLY A 101 -4.11 -22.80 2.50
C GLY A 101 -5.34 -22.20 1.82
N ARG A 102 -6.28 -23.07 1.46
CA ARG A 102 -7.59 -22.67 0.95
C ARG A 102 -8.65 -22.93 2.02
N LYS A 103 -9.49 -21.93 2.27
CA LYS A 103 -10.60 -22.04 3.21
C LYS A 103 -11.78 -21.22 2.70
N ASP A 104 -13.00 -21.76 2.82
CA ASP A 104 -14.25 -21.08 2.47
C ASP A 104 -14.27 -20.53 1.03
N GLY A 105 -13.70 -21.28 0.08
CA GLY A 105 -13.64 -20.88 -1.33
C GLY A 105 -12.62 -19.80 -1.66
N GLY A 106 -11.83 -19.36 -0.67
CA GLY A 106 -10.77 -18.35 -0.82
C GLY A 106 -9.40 -18.89 -0.44
N LEU A 107 -8.39 -18.03 -0.61
CA LEU A 107 -7.03 -18.25 -0.16
C LEU A 107 -6.83 -17.62 1.21
N ARG A 108 -6.05 -18.30 2.05
CA ARG A 108 -5.73 -17.83 3.39
C ARG A 108 -4.25 -18.03 3.69
N LEU A 109 -3.63 -16.97 4.19
CA LEU A 109 -2.28 -16.96 4.71
C LEU A 109 -2.35 -16.65 6.20
N ASP A 110 -1.88 -17.56 7.04
CA ASP A 110 -1.77 -17.37 8.48
C ASP A 110 -0.30 -17.30 8.86
N ALA A 111 0.07 -16.29 9.63
CA ALA A 111 1.43 -16.08 10.09
C ALA A 111 1.46 -15.65 11.55
N ASN A 112 2.46 -16.14 12.29
CA ASN A 112 2.81 -15.63 13.60
C ASN A 112 3.91 -14.59 13.43
N VAL A 113 3.64 -13.34 13.79
CA VAL A 113 4.46 -12.18 13.44
C VAL A 113 4.97 -11.51 14.72
N TRP A 114 6.28 -11.38 14.81
CA TRP A 114 6.95 -10.59 15.84
C TRP A 114 7.17 -9.18 15.31
N LEU A 115 6.82 -8.18 16.09
CA LEU A 115 6.89 -6.76 15.69
C LEU A 115 8.05 -6.05 16.39
N ALA A 116 8.74 -5.20 15.64
CA ALA A 116 9.79 -4.37 16.23
C ALA A 116 9.18 -3.22 17.08
N PRO A 117 9.85 -2.81 18.18
CA PRO A 117 11.11 -3.32 18.67
C PRO A 117 10.94 -4.68 19.39
N PHE A 118 11.80 -5.64 19.01
CA PHE A 118 11.63 -7.05 19.39
C PHE A 118 11.85 -7.34 20.88
N ASP A 119 12.58 -6.47 21.57
CA ASP A 119 12.81 -6.50 23.03
C ASP A 119 11.51 -6.30 23.84
N GLN A 120 10.48 -5.71 23.23
CA GLN A 120 9.18 -5.53 23.86
C GLN A 120 8.28 -6.78 23.76
N GLY A 121 8.70 -7.82 23.06
CA GLY A 121 8.00 -9.09 22.98
C GLY A 121 6.60 -9.01 22.38
N VAL A 122 6.36 -8.04 21.48
CA VAL A 122 5.05 -7.89 20.83
C VAL A 122 4.90 -8.91 19.71
N VAL A 123 3.93 -9.81 19.89
CA VAL A 123 3.62 -10.89 18.95
C VAL A 123 2.14 -10.81 18.56
N GLN A 124 1.87 -10.99 17.27
CA GLN A 124 0.51 -11.08 16.75
C GLN A 124 0.33 -12.24 15.78
N ASN A 125 -0.85 -12.84 15.80
CA ASN A 125 -1.31 -13.69 14.70
C ASN A 125 -1.88 -12.82 13.60
N THR A 126 -1.40 -13.03 12.38
CA THR A 126 -1.85 -12.31 11.18
C THR A 126 -2.51 -13.30 10.24
N THR A 127 -3.75 -13.03 9.87
CA THR A 127 -4.48 -13.76 8.82
C THR A 127 -4.76 -12.82 7.67
N LEU A 128 -4.26 -13.16 6.49
CA LEU A 128 -4.62 -12.53 5.22
C LEU A 128 -5.55 -13.47 4.45
N SER A 129 -6.73 -12.98 4.09
CA SER A 129 -7.73 -13.75 3.37
C SER A 129 -8.06 -13.07 2.04
N ILE A 130 -7.95 -13.82 0.94
CA ILE A 130 -8.35 -13.40 -0.40
C ILE A 130 -9.59 -14.20 -0.76
N ARG A 131 -10.75 -13.54 -0.80
CA ARG A 131 -12.05 -14.19 -1.01
C ARG A 131 -12.79 -13.57 -2.19
N PRO A 132 -13.64 -14.34 -2.90
CA PRO A 132 -14.52 -13.77 -3.90
C PRO A 132 -15.26 -12.56 -3.33
N GLY A 133 -15.27 -11.47 -4.08
CA GLY A 133 -15.97 -10.25 -3.72
C GLY A 133 -17.43 -10.25 -4.16
N ASP A 134 -18.14 -9.21 -3.77
CA ASP A 134 -19.55 -9.01 -4.13
C ASP A 134 -19.75 -8.78 -5.64
N ASN A 135 -18.69 -8.36 -6.34
CA ASN A 135 -18.70 -8.10 -7.78
C ASN A 135 -17.71 -9.03 -8.52
N PRO A 136 -18.14 -10.19 -9.03
CA PRO A 136 -17.30 -11.02 -9.87
C PRO A 136 -16.81 -10.27 -11.13
N PRO A 137 -15.60 -10.47 -11.62
CA PRO A 137 -14.61 -11.48 -11.21
C PRO A 137 -13.58 -10.99 -10.17
N TYR A 138 -13.95 -10.12 -9.27
CA TYR A 138 -13.01 -9.54 -8.31
C TYR A 138 -13.05 -10.23 -6.95
N CYS A 139 -11.90 -10.25 -6.29
CA CYS A 139 -11.71 -10.71 -4.92
C CYS A 139 -11.50 -9.53 -3.97
N ASN A 140 -12.00 -9.67 -2.76
CA ASN A 140 -11.71 -8.80 -1.63
C ASN A 140 -10.54 -9.37 -0.83
N ILE A 141 -9.77 -8.48 -0.22
CA ILE A 141 -8.63 -8.83 0.62
C ILE A 141 -8.93 -8.34 2.03
N ASP A 142 -9.09 -9.29 2.95
CA ASP A 142 -9.34 -9.01 4.35
C ASP A 142 -8.11 -9.36 5.19
N VAL A 143 -7.77 -8.51 6.15
CA VAL A 143 -6.70 -8.71 7.12
C VAL A 143 -7.28 -8.79 8.51
N HIS A 144 -6.84 -9.78 9.27
CA HIS A 144 -7.15 -9.94 10.67
C HIS A 144 -5.84 -10.06 11.46
N LEU A 145 -5.62 -9.15 12.37
CA LEU A 145 -4.51 -9.15 13.32
C LEU A 145 -5.07 -9.46 14.70
N ARG A 146 -4.40 -10.31 15.45
CA ARG A 146 -4.76 -10.64 16.83
C ARG A 146 -3.51 -10.59 17.70
N LEU A 147 -3.53 -9.75 18.72
CA LEU A 147 -2.47 -9.70 19.71
C LEU A 147 -2.37 -11.03 20.47
N VAL A 148 -1.17 -11.61 20.52
CA VAL A 148 -0.85 -12.85 21.24
C VAL A 148 -0.06 -12.54 22.51
N SER A 149 0.91 -11.64 22.42
CA SER A 149 1.80 -11.26 23.51
C SER A 149 2.25 -9.82 23.37
N GLY A 150 2.60 -9.18 24.46
CA GLY A 150 3.09 -7.81 24.52
C GLY A 150 2.04 -6.82 25.04
N ASP A 151 2.48 -5.57 25.22
CA ASP A 151 1.63 -4.49 25.70
C ASP A 151 0.67 -4.01 24.61
N TRP A 152 -0.59 -3.74 24.97
CA TRP A 152 -1.64 -3.35 24.02
C TRP A 152 -1.39 -2.00 23.36
N ASP A 153 -0.95 -0.98 24.12
CA ASP A 153 -0.69 0.35 23.58
C ASP A 153 0.49 0.33 22.61
N THR A 154 1.50 -0.46 22.92
CA THR A 154 2.64 -0.70 22.05
C THR A 154 2.21 -1.40 20.78
N TRP A 155 1.44 -2.52 20.92
CA TRP A 155 0.93 -3.25 19.77
C TRP A 155 0.10 -2.35 18.83
N GLN A 156 -0.78 -1.52 19.36
CA GLN A 156 -1.59 -0.64 18.55
C GLN A 156 -0.75 0.29 17.65
N ARG A 157 0.40 0.75 18.15
CA ARG A 157 1.32 1.60 17.38
C ARG A 157 2.07 0.82 16.30
N VAL A 158 2.67 -0.32 16.68
CA VAL A 158 3.52 -1.09 15.78
C VAL A 158 2.71 -1.89 14.75
N ALA A 159 1.49 -2.31 15.08
CA ALA A 159 0.57 -2.95 14.15
C ALA A 159 0.19 -2.03 12.98
N ARG A 160 0.11 -0.72 13.21
CA ARG A 160 -0.10 0.26 12.12
C ARG A 160 1.07 0.26 11.15
N THR A 161 2.30 0.27 11.66
CA THR A 161 3.51 0.20 10.82
C THR A 161 3.54 -1.08 10.00
N PHE A 162 3.21 -2.22 10.63
CA PHE A 162 3.08 -3.50 9.92
C PHE A 162 2.01 -3.45 8.81
N LEU A 163 0.85 -2.87 9.08
CA LEU A 163 -0.20 -2.70 8.06
C LEU A 163 0.23 -1.77 6.92
N ASP A 164 1.01 -0.72 7.21
CA ASP A 164 1.56 0.15 6.18
C ASP A 164 2.57 -0.59 5.30
N ASP A 165 3.40 -1.45 5.87
CA ASP A 165 4.33 -2.29 5.12
C ASP A 165 3.59 -3.34 4.28
N LEU A 166 2.58 -3.97 4.86
CA LEU A 166 1.69 -4.87 4.12
C LEU A 166 1.04 -4.16 2.92
N ARG A 167 0.51 -2.96 3.13
CA ARG A 167 -0.06 -2.13 2.06
C ARG A 167 0.96 -1.82 0.96
N LYS A 168 2.20 -1.49 1.31
CA LYS A 168 3.28 -1.25 0.34
C LYS A 168 3.49 -2.45 -0.57
N GLN A 169 3.41 -3.68 -0.04
CA GLN A 169 3.55 -4.89 -0.84
C GLN A 169 2.43 -5.02 -1.89
N PHE A 170 1.20 -4.67 -1.56
CA PHE A 170 0.12 -4.62 -2.56
C PHE A 170 0.34 -3.54 -3.63
N LEU A 171 0.96 -2.44 -3.27
CA LEU A 171 1.35 -1.42 -4.26
C LEU A 171 2.49 -1.92 -5.16
N VAL A 172 3.49 -2.59 -4.59
CA VAL A 172 4.58 -3.24 -5.36
C VAL A 172 3.99 -4.25 -6.35
N TRP A 173 3.07 -5.12 -5.92
CA TRP A 173 2.37 -6.05 -6.80
C TRP A 173 1.77 -5.36 -8.03
N ARG A 174 1.15 -4.22 -7.85
CA ARG A 174 0.52 -3.46 -8.94
C ARG A 174 1.52 -2.88 -9.93
N THR A 175 2.77 -2.68 -9.55
CA THR A 175 3.84 -2.16 -10.42
C THR A 175 4.57 -3.26 -11.17
N LEU A 176 4.41 -4.54 -10.78
CA LEU A 176 5.02 -5.66 -11.46
C LEU A 176 4.46 -5.81 -12.90
N SER A 177 5.33 -6.21 -13.81
CA SER A 177 4.92 -6.55 -15.18
C SER A 177 4.03 -7.80 -15.20
N ASP A 178 3.26 -7.99 -16.26
CA ASP A 178 2.43 -9.19 -16.42
C ASP A 178 3.28 -10.48 -16.52
N SER A 179 4.51 -10.39 -17.01
CA SER A 179 5.47 -11.51 -17.03
C SER A 179 5.89 -11.90 -15.62
N ASP A 180 6.24 -10.91 -14.78
CA ASP A 180 6.67 -11.15 -13.40
C ASP A 180 5.53 -11.73 -12.56
N ARG A 181 4.33 -11.15 -12.67
CA ARG A 181 3.14 -11.68 -11.99
C ARG A 181 2.82 -13.12 -12.39
N ARG A 182 3.05 -13.52 -13.66
CA ARG A 182 2.86 -14.90 -14.12
C ARG A 182 3.90 -15.85 -13.55
N GLY A 183 5.11 -15.37 -13.23
CA GLY A 183 6.14 -16.16 -12.56
C GLY A 183 5.70 -16.75 -11.23
N TYR A 184 4.79 -16.08 -10.53
CA TYR A 184 4.24 -16.55 -9.25
C TYR A 184 3.19 -17.67 -9.37
N ALA A 185 2.79 -18.07 -10.59
CA ALA A 185 1.73 -19.06 -10.78
C ALA A 185 2.11 -20.47 -10.28
N GLY A 186 3.41 -20.81 -10.23
CA GLY A 186 3.91 -22.11 -9.79
C GLY A 186 4.21 -22.22 -8.29
N ALA A 187 4.36 -21.09 -7.59
CA ALA A 187 4.89 -21.08 -6.22
C ALA A 187 3.92 -21.63 -5.16
N VAL A 188 2.60 -21.52 -5.37
CA VAL A 188 1.59 -22.04 -4.43
C VAL A 188 1.61 -23.54 -4.31
N SER A 189 1.97 -24.26 -5.37
CA SER A 189 2.06 -25.73 -5.35
C SER A 189 3.20 -26.26 -4.49
N TYR A 190 4.27 -25.49 -4.29
CA TYR A 190 5.45 -25.91 -3.53
C TYR A 190 5.36 -25.64 -2.03
N THR A 191 4.53 -24.70 -1.61
CA THR A 191 4.36 -24.36 -0.18
C THR A 191 3.54 -25.41 0.59
N HIS A 192 2.74 -26.23 -0.10
CA HIS A 192 2.00 -27.33 0.52
C HIS A 192 2.87 -28.56 0.88
N LEU A 193 4.10 -28.67 0.37
CA LEU A 193 4.95 -29.86 0.51
C LEU A 193 6.03 -29.74 1.61
N ARG A 194 6.10 -28.62 2.34
CA ARG A 194 7.09 -28.44 3.40
C ARG A 194 6.42 -28.15 4.76
N ALA A 195 5.59 -29.08 5.24
CA ALA A 195 5.34 -29.22 6.66
C ALA A 195 6.57 -29.91 7.26
N PRO A 196 7.26 -29.35 8.26
CA PRO A 196 8.22 -30.12 9.02
C PRO A 196 7.47 -31.17 9.83
N GLU A 197 7.92 -32.40 9.77
CA GLU A 197 7.63 -33.48 10.72
C GLU A 197 8.05 -33.09 12.14
#